data_1315fda8c6f9f355f3f91f9cc7ed4824
#
_entry.id   1315fda8c6f9f355f3f91f9cc7ed4824
#
_cell.length_a   1.000
_cell.length_b   1.000
_cell.length_c   1.000
_cell.angle_alpha   90.00
_cell.angle_beta   90.00
_cell.angle_gamma   90.00
#
_symmetry.space_group_name_H-M   'P 1'
#
loop_
_entity.id
_entity.type
_entity.pdbx_description
1 polymer ?
#
loop_
_entity_poly.entity_id
_entity_poly.type
_entity_poly.pdbx_seq_one_letter_code
_entity_poly.pdbx_strand_id
1 'polypeptide(L)'
;AGARVQDKETGEEFDIHSKTVVNCAGPFSDAVRTMADPTQPKLVEPAAGIHIVLPHWYTSASPYGLLLPKTTDGRVLFMLPWQGATIAGTTDAPCELSDAPQATEEEVAWVTRELASYLKMDEKRLRDDVRSVWKGIRPLISHIPQPNEEAVTAAATKDAQVSTANVVRSHYIVVDEKTGLVSVLGGKWTTYRRMAEETLDALLAAHRDKVATTRSCRTKSLLIQGAVDPSGALPPKECIPASGMLEVELEKENPFLSFSQARHLVESYGFLARSVCQIAKERPDLSQPLISDEAFPFLKAEVLYGVRYEMARSVSDVLARRMRLAFVDVAKAEACIDEVARIMGEELKWSSAKLEKKKEEAAAFLKTFRCLPASSEVA
;
A
#
# COMPACT_ATOMS: atom_id res chain seq x y z
N ALA A 1 -1.47 -11.59 28.27
CA ALA A 1 -2.00 -10.66 27.24
C ALA A 1 -2.37 -11.46 25.98
N GLY A 2 -3.07 -10.85 25.06
CA GLY A 2 -3.48 -11.50 23.81
C GLY A 2 -4.60 -10.75 23.11
N ALA A 3 -5.14 -11.36 22.07
CA ALA A 3 -6.27 -10.85 21.33
C ALA A 3 -7.17 -12.01 20.86
N ARG A 4 -8.49 -11.79 20.89
CA ARG A 4 -9.44 -12.64 20.19
C ARG A 4 -9.55 -12.14 18.74
N VAL A 5 -9.40 -13.04 17.79
CA VAL A 5 -9.37 -12.73 16.37
C VAL A 5 -10.34 -13.61 15.60
N GLN A 6 -10.77 -13.13 14.43
CA GLN A 6 -11.54 -13.90 13.47
C GLN A 6 -10.78 -14.03 12.15
N ASP A 7 -10.60 -15.25 11.69
CA ASP A 7 -10.11 -15.52 10.34
C ASP A 7 -11.18 -15.13 9.32
N LYS A 8 -10.87 -14.19 8.43
CA LYS A 8 -11.83 -13.68 7.44
C LYS A 8 -12.11 -14.68 6.31
N GLU A 9 -11.23 -15.66 6.07
CA GLU A 9 -11.44 -16.68 5.03
C GLU A 9 -12.31 -17.83 5.51
N THR A 10 -12.16 -18.24 6.79
CA THR A 10 -12.87 -19.39 7.38
C THR A 10 -14.03 -18.98 8.25
N GLY A 11 -14.02 -17.76 8.79
CA GLY A 11 -14.95 -17.29 9.82
C GLY A 11 -14.64 -17.82 11.24
N GLU A 12 -13.57 -18.62 11.39
CA GLU A 12 -13.17 -19.19 12.67
C GLU A 12 -12.70 -18.10 13.64
N GLU A 13 -13.16 -18.18 14.89
CA GLU A 13 -12.69 -17.29 15.95
C GLU A 13 -11.78 -18.06 16.91
N PHE A 14 -10.65 -17.46 17.27
CA PHE A 14 -9.71 -18.04 18.21
C PHE A 14 -8.94 -16.99 19.01
N ASP A 15 -8.34 -17.42 20.13
CA ASP A 15 -7.55 -16.55 20.99
C ASP A 15 -6.06 -16.69 20.67
N ILE A 16 -5.39 -15.56 20.49
CA ILE A 16 -3.93 -15.50 20.38
C ILE A 16 -3.36 -15.07 21.72
N HIS A 17 -2.58 -15.94 22.36
CA HIS A 17 -1.88 -15.65 23.60
C HIS A 17 -0.49 -15.10 23.34
N SER A 18 -0.13 -14.00 24.00
CA SER A 18 1.17 -13.36 23.86
C SER A 18 1.64 -12.71 25.16
N LYS A 19 2.93 -12.40 25.27
CA LYS A 19 3.47 -11.66 26.41
C LYS A 19 3.10 -10.17 26.36
N THR A 20 3.06 -9.62 25.15
CA THR A 20 2.75 -8.21 24.88
C THR A 20 1.93 -8.08 23.60
N VAL A 21 1.21 -6.98 23.45
CA VAL A 21 0.45 -6.65 22.24
C VAL A 21 0.92 -5.30 21.71
N VAL A 22 1.15 -5.22 20.40
CA VAL A 22 1.49 -3.98 19.71
C VAL A 22 0.38 -3.63 18.73
N ASN A 23 -0.15 -2.43 18.85
CA ASN A 23 -1.17 -1.88 17.97
C ASN A 23 -0.51 -1.02 16.89
N CYS A 24 -0.56 -1.49 15.65
CA CYS A 24 -0.08 -0.79 14.45
C CYS A 24 -1.23 -0.61 13.44
N ALA A 25 -2.47 -0.38 13.91
CA ALA A 25 -3.67 -0.36 13.09
C ALA A 25 -3.85 0.95 12.27
N GLY A 26 -2.84 1.84 12.24
CA GLY A 26 -2.89 3.08 11.45
C GLY A 26 -4.09 3.95 11.82
N PRO A 27 -4.97 4.32 10.88
CA PRO A 27 -6.11 5.19 11.19
C PRO A 27 -7.13 4.53 12.14
N PHE A 28 -7.13 3.20 12.28
CA PHE A 28 -7.99 2.45 13.20
C PHE A 28 -7.37 2.23 14.59
N SER A 29 -6.23 2.85 14.89
CA SER A 29 -5.50 2.61 16.15
C SER A 29 -6.32 2.96 17.39
N ASP A 30 -7.15 4.01 17.36
CA ASP A 30 -7.99 4.37 18.49
C ASP A 30 -9.09 3.34 18.76
N ALA A 31 -9.61 2.66 17.73
CA ALA A 31 -10.55 1.56 17.92
C ALA A 31 -9.90 0.41 18.71
N VAL A 32 -8.67 0.04 18.38
CA VAL A 32 -7.93 -1.01 19.10
C VAL A 32 -7.61 -0.57 20.53
N ARG A 33 -7.24 0.70 20.76
CA ARG A 33 -7.00 1.26 22.10
C ARG A 33 -8.26 1.21 22.95
N THR A 34 -9.41 1.57 22.37
CA THR A 34 -10.71 1.54 23.06
C THR A 34 -11.17 0.10 23.37
N MET A 35 -10.85 -0.89 22.50
CA MET A 35 -11.09 -2.30 22.81
C MET A 35 -10.29 -2.78 24.03
N ALA A 36 -9.08 -2.28 24.21
CA ALA A 36 -8.23 -2.61 25.35
C ALA A 36 -8.67 -1.87 26.63
N ASP A 37 -8.99 -0.58 26.52
CA ASP A 37 -9.53 0.26 27.61
C ASP A 37 -10.50 1.29 27.05
N PRO A 38 -11.82 1.17 27.34
CA PRO A 38 -12.84 2.09 26.84
C PRO A 38 -12.67 3.55 27.31
N THR A 39 -11.83 3.80 28.31
CA THR A 39 -11.59 5.16 28.86
C THR A 39 -10.49 5.92 28.10
N GLN A 40 -9.85 5.29 27.11
CA GLN A 40 -8.77 5.91 26.34
C GLN A 40 -9.26 7.09 25.49
N PRO A 41 -8.59 8.25 25.53
CA PRO A 41 -8.92 9.39 24.69
C PRO A 41 -8.59 9.08 23.21
N LYS A 42 -9.31 9.71 22.29
CA LYS A 42 -8.94 9.70 20.87
C LYS A 42 -7.67 10.53 20.65
N LEU A 43 -6.75 9.98 19.84
CA LEU A 43 -5.49 10.63 19.48
C LEU A 43 -5.32 10.74 17.96
N VAL A 44 -6.07 9.96 17.18
CA VAL A 44 -5.97 9.93 15.72
C VAL A 44 -7.09 10.73 15.09
N GLU A 45 -6.71 11.68 14.23
CA GLU A 45 -7.62 12.44 13.37
C GLU A 45 -7.45 11.96 11.93
N PRO A 46 -8.38 11.16 11.41
CA PRO A 46 -8.28 10.65 10.06
C PRO A 46 -8.44 11.76 9.02
N ALA A 47 -7.49 11.83 8.09
CA ALA A 47 -7.56 12.71 6.94
C ALA A 47 -7.30 11.93 5.65
N ALA A 48 -8.14 12.11 4.65
CA ALA A 48 -8.01 11.42 3.39
C ALA A 48 -7.41 12.31 2.30
N GLY A 49 -6.78 11.65 1.34
CA GLY A 49 -6.32 12.29 0.12
C GLY A 49 -6.29 11.32 -1.03
N ILE A 50 -6.56 11.86 -2.23
CA ILE A 50 -6.55 11.08 -3.45
C ILE A 50 -5.24 11.22 -4.21
N HIS A 51 -4.98 10.22 -5.06
CA HIS A 51 -4.02 10.30 -6.14
C HIS A 51 -4.71 9.84 -7.42
N ILE A 52 -4.35 10.48 -8.52
CA ILE A 52 -4.71 10.03 -9.86
C ILE A 52 -3.47 9.49 -10.55
N VAL A 53 -3.67 8.55 -11.45
CA VAL A 53 -2.61 7.99 -12.28
C VAL A 53 -2.91 8.30 -13.74
N LEU A 54 -1.92 8.88 -14.39
CA LEU A 54 -1.92 9.31 -15.78
C LEU A 54 -0.93 8.49 -16.60
N PRO A 55 -1.03 8.45 -17.92
CA PRO A 55 -0.04 7.86 -18.78
C PRO A 55 1.38 8.40 -18.54
N HIS A 56 2.40 7.57 -18.85
CA HIS A 56 3.80 7.90 -18.62
C HIS A 56 4.27 9.17 -19.32
N TRP A 57 3.69 9.54 -20.47
CA TRP A 57 4.10 10.71 -21.25
C TRP A 57 3.89 12.06 -20.56
N TYR A 58 3.13 12.11 -19.47
CA TYR A 58 3.01 13.31 -18.65
C TYR A 58 4.29 13.68 -17.90
N THR A 59 5.19 12.69 -17.69
CA THR A 59 6.50 12.89 -17.05
C THR A 59 7.66 12.28 -17.84
N SER A 60 7.42 11.67 -19.02
CA SER A 60 8.41 10.88 -19.77
C SER A 60 9.62 11.65 -20.25
N ALA A 61 9.51 12.97 -20.42
CA ALA A 61 10.61 13.80 -20.89
C ALA A 61 11.70 14.04 -19.84
N SER A 62 11.46 13.65 -18.57
CA SER A 62 12.38 13.91 -17.48
C SER A 62 12.26 12.83 -16.40
N PRO A 63 13.39 12.37 -15.83
CA PRO A 63 13.38 11.52 -14.65
C PRO A 63 12.95 12.30 -13.39
N TYR A 64 12.69 13.58 -13.51
CA TYR A 64 12.34 14.47 -12.40
C TYR A 64 10.84 14.56 -12.23
N GLY A 65 10.42 14.67 -10.98
CA GLY A 65 9.05 15.01 -10.64
C GLY A 65 8.80 16.50 -10.78
N LEU A 66 7.54 16.86 -10.97
CA LEU A 66 7.04 18.22 -10.95
C LEU A 66 6.37 18.48 -9.60
N LEU A 67 6.71 19.61 -8.99
CA LEU A 67 6.08 20.08 -7.76
C LEU A 67 5.38 21.40 -8.05
N LEU A 68 4.07 21.47 -7.81
CA LEU A 68 3.30 22.69 -7.80
C LEU A 68 3.29 23.21 -6.35
N PRO A 69 4.07 24.25 -6.03
CA PRO A 69 4.27 24.67 -4.64
C PRO A 69 3.04 25.36 -4.05
N LYS A 70 2.15 25.84 -4.89
CA LYS A 70 0.94 26.53 -4.48
C LYS A 70 -0.18 26.35 -5.51
N THR A 71 -1.23 25.65 -5.09
CA THR A 71 -2.51 25.56 -5.83
C THR A 71 -3.40 26.77 -5.52
N THR A 72 -4.57 26.83 -6.14
CA THR A 72 -5.55 27.92 -5.92
C THR A 72 -5.97 28.03 -4.44
N ASP A 73 -5.99 26.94 -3.70
CA ASP A 73 -6.33 26.89 -2.28
C ASP A 73 -5.10 26.81 -1.35
N GLY A 74 -3.89 26.94 -1.89
CA GLY A 74 -2.64 26.99 -1.13
C GLY A 74 -2.02 25.63 -0.81
N ARG A 75 -2.64 24.52 -1.23
CA ARG A 75 -2.06 23.17 -1.10
C ARG A 75 -0.92 22.95 -2.09
N VAL A 76 -0.18 21.88 -1.88
CA VAL A 76 0.91 21.45 -2.76
C VAL A 76 0.45 20.24 -3.56
N LEU A 77 0.62 20.28 -4.88
CA LEU A 77 0.44 19.13 -5.77
C LEU A 77 1.78 18.67 -6.34
N PHE A 78 1.88 17.39 -6.63
CA PHE A 78 3.03 16.83 -7.34
C PHE A 78 2.59 15.96 -8.50
N MET A 79 3.49 15.80 -9.47
CA MET A 79 3.46 14.79 -10.53
C MET A 79 4.80 14.08 -10.55
N LEU A 80 4.80 12.76 -10.42
CA LEU A 80 6.03 11.98 -10.32
C LEU A 80 5.98 10.80 -11.30
N PRO A 81 7.10 10.44 -11.96
CA PRO A 81 7.22 9.16 -12.64
C PRO A 81 7.02 8.02 -11.63
N TRP A 82 6.17 7.06 -11.96
CA TRP A 82 5.87 5.97 -11.05
C TRP A 82 5.38 4.73 -11.78
N GLN A 83 6.08 3.60 -11.64
CA GLN A 83 5.65 2.29 -12.18
C GLN A 83 5.31 2.33 -13.69
N GLY A 84 6.10 3.00 -14.51
CA GLY A 84 5.83 3.17 -15.94
C GLY A 84 4.63 4.08 -16.27
N ALA A 85 4.15 4.84 -15.30
CA ALA A 85 3.06 5.81 -15.39
C ALA A 85 3.45 7.13 -14.72
N THR A 86 2.51 8.04 -14.58
CA THR A 86 2.66 9.29 -13.83
C THR A 86 1.64 9.32 -12.70
N ILE A 87 2.10 9.40 -11.45
CA ILE A 87 1.23 9.64 -10.29
C ILE A 87 1.13 11.13 -10.02
N ALA A 88 -0.08 11.62 -9.75
CA ALA A 88 -0.31 13.01 -9.38
C ALA A 88 -1.27 13.11 -8.19
N GLY A 89 -1.05 14.12 -7.34
CA GLY A 89 -1.82 14.36 -6.12
C GLY A 89 -1.07 15.28 -5.17
N THR A 90 -1.60 15.58 -4.04
CA THR A 90 -2.70 14.90 -3.35
C THR A 90 -3.72 15.91 -2.83
N THR A 91 -4.93 15.48 -2.54
CA THR A 91 -5.87 16.22 -1.70
C THR A 91 -5.59 15.96 -0.22
N ASP A 92 -6.14 16.76 0.67
CA ASP A 92 -6.05 16.58 2.12
C ASP A 92 -7.30 17.16 2.77
N ALA A 93 -8.13 16.28 3.35
CA ALA A 93 -9.37 16.66 4.01
C ALA A 93 -9.69 15.68 5.16
N PRO A 94 -10.29 16.17 6.27
CA PRO A 94 -10.85 15.30 7.30
C PRO A 94 -11.83 14.29 6.68
N CYS A 95 -11.89 13.08 7.22
CA CYS A 95 -12.77 12.04 6.70
C CYS A 95 -13.23 11.07 7.78
N GLU A 96 -14.31 10.36 7.52
CA GLU A 96 -14.71 9.19 8.30
C GLU A 96 -13.81 7.99 7.97
N LEU A 97 -13.70 7.06 8.93
CA LEU A 97 -12.97 5.81 8.73
C LEU A 97 -13.73 4.89 7.77
N SER A 98 -13.01 4.28 6.85
CA SER A 98 -13.53 3.30 5.91
C SER A 98 -12.46 2.26 5.56
N ASP A 99 -12.86 1.00 5.43
CA ASP A 99 -12.00 -0.09 4.93
C ASP A 99 -11.78 0.00 3.41
N ALA A 100 -12.65 0.72 2.70
CA ALA A 100 -12.63 0.90 1.26
C ALA A 100 -12.87 2.37 0.88
N PRO A 101 -11.93 3.28 1.24
CA PRO A 101 -12.09 4.69 0.92
C PRO A 101 -12.10 4.89 -0.60
N GLN A 102 -13.03 5.69 -1.09
CA GLN A 102 -13.23 5.93 -2.51
C GLN A 102 -13.17 7.43 -2.82
N ALA A 103 -12.53 7.78 -3.94
CA ALA A 103 -12.45 9.15 -4.41
C ALA A 103 -13.81 9.65 -4.90
N THR A 104 -14.10 10.92 -4.66
CA THR A 104 -15.27 11.58 -5.22
C THR A 104 -14.94 12.29 -6.53
N GLU A 105 -15.98 12.54 -7.31
CA GLU A 105 -15.88 13.29 -8.57
C GLU A 105 -15.29 14.69 -8.35
N GLU A 106 -15.67 15.36 -7.27
CA GLU A 106 -15.20 16.71 -6.92
C GLU A 106 -13.69 16.70 -6.60
N GLU A 107 -13.20 15.67 -5.89
CA GLU A 107 -11.77 15.54 -5.59
C GLU A 107 -10.96 15.35 -6.88
N VAL A 108 -11.44 14.51 -7.80
CA VAL A 108 -10.77 14.27 -9.08
C VAL A 108 -10.80 15.52 -9.96
N ALA A 109 -11.97 16.18 -10.07
CA ALA A 109 -12.12 17.42 -10.82
C ALA A 109 -11.22 18.54 -10.28
N TRP A 110 -11.05 18.63 -8.96
CA TRP A 110 -10.13 19.61 -8.38
C TRP A 110 -8.68 19.32 -8.80
N VAL A 111 -8.20 18.07 -8.66
CA VAL A 111 -6.83 17.71 -9.04
C VAL A 111 -6.59 17.94 -10.54
N THR A 112 -7.51 17.51 -11.40
CA THR A 112 -7.35 17.67 -12.86
C THR A 112 -7.37 19.12 -13.28
N ARG A 113 -8.20 19.97 -12.68
CA ARG A 113 -8.25 21.41 -12.95
C ARG A 113 -6.95 22.13 -12.57
N GLU A 114 -6.42 21.87 -11.37
CA GLU A 114 -5.16 22.46 -10.93
C GLU A 114 -4.00 22.05 -11.85
N LEU A 115 -3.92 20.77 -12.23
CA LEU A 115 -2.90 20.28 -13.14
C LEU A 115 -3.05 20.85 -14.55
N ALA A 116 -4.27 20.89 -15.10
CA ALA A 116 -4.55 21.41 -16.43
C ALA A 116 -4.18 22.90 -16.52
N SER A 117 -4.50 23.68 -15.49
CA SER A 117 -4.12 25.10 -15.40
C SER A 117 -2.61 25.28 -15.42
N TYR A 118 -1.88 24.48 -14.63
CA TYR A 118 -0.41 24.56 -14.58
C TYR A 118 0.25 24.09 -15.87
N LEU A 119 -0.21 22.99 -16.45
CA LEU A 119 0.31 22.41 -17.69
C LEU A 119 -0.15 23.19 -18.94
N LYS A 120 -1.08 24.14 -18.79
CA LYS A 120 -1.71 24.91 -19.88
C LYS A 120 -2.33 23.99 -20.94
N MET A 121 -3.08 23.00 -20.49
CA MET A 121 -3.76 22.04 -21.35
C MET A 121 -5.25 21.97 -21.06
N ASP A 122 -5.99 21.30 -21.94
CA ASP A 122 -7.42 21.08 -21.77
C ASP A 122 -7.70 20.14 -20.59
N GLU A 123 -8.57 20.57 -19.67
CA GLU A 123 -8.93 19.78 -18.46
C GLU A 123 -9.63 18.48 -18.81
N LYS A 124 -10.54 18.53 -19.83
CA LYS A 124 -11.26 17.34 -20.25
C LYS A 124 -10.32 16.25 -20.77
N ARG A 125 -9.33 16.65 -21.59
CA ARG A 125 -8.32 15.73 -22.10
C ARG A 125 -7.53 15.07 -20.95
N LEU A 126 -7.07 15.86 -19.98
CA LEU A 126 -6.34 15.34 -18.82
C LEU A 126 -7.20 14.36 -18.03
N ARG A 127 -8.49 14.69 -17.87
CA ARG A 127 -9.44 13.84 -17.19
C ARG A 127 -9.69 12.52 -17.93
N ASP A 128 -9.84 12.56 -19.23
CA ASP A 128 -10.04 11.38 -20.09
C ASP A 128 -8.81 10.45 -20.06
N ASP A 129 -7.62 10.99 -19.77
CA ASP A 129 -6.37 10.25 -19.62
C ASP A 129 -6.18 9.63 -18.22
N VAL A 130 -7.06 9.87 -17.25
CA VAL A 130 -6.96 9.27 -15.90
C VAL A 130 -7.22 7.76 -15.98
N ARG A 131 -6.20 6.97 -15.66
CA ARG A 131 -6.23 5.50 -15.71
C ARG A 131 -6.71 4.86 -14.42
N SER A 132 -6.40 5.49 -13.29
CA SER A 132 -6.77 5.01 -11.97
C SER A 132 -6.83 6.15 -10.98
N VAL A 133 -7.73 6.02 -10.01
CA VAL A 133 -7.85 6.96 -8.88
C VAL A 133 -7.90 6.14 -7.61
N TRP A 134 -7.19 6.55 -6.59
CA TRP A 134 -7.27 5.89 -5.30
C TRP A 134 -7.16 6.88 -4.15
N LYS A 135 -7.82 6.53 -3.05
CA LYS A 135 -7.92 7.33 -1.84
C LYS A 135 -7.28 6.60 -0.67
N GLY A 136 -6.51 7.31 0.14
CA GLY A 136 -5.92 6.76 1.35
C GLY A 136 -6.24 7.61 2.56
N ILE A 137 -6.43 6.96 3.72
CA ILE A 137 -6.68 7.64 4.99
C ILE A 137 -5.37 7.72 5.78
N ARG A 138 -4.98 8.94 6.16
CA ARG A 138 -3.80 9.23 6.94
C ARG A 138 -4.14 9.18 8.43
N PRO A 139 -3.34 8.49 9.26
CA PRO A 139 -3.50 8.50 10.72
C PRO A 139 -2.82 9.74 11.33
N LEU A 140 -3.36 10.92 11.09
CA LEU A 140 -2.79 12.13 11.67
C LEU A 140 -3.05 12.16 13.19
N ILE A 141 -2.18 12.84 13.95
CA ILE A 141 -2.29 12.95 15.39
C ILE A 141 -2.75 14.36 15.73
N SER A 142 -3.90 14.49 16.37
CA SER A 142 -4.48 15.79 16.73
C SER A 142 -3.77 16.45 17.91
N HIS A 143 -3.39 15.64 18.88
CA HIS A 143 -2.76 16.12 20.12
C HIS A 143 -1.80 15.06 20.68
N ILE A 144 -0.62 15.50 21.11
CA ILE A 144 0.29 14.66 21.88
C ILE A 144 0.15 15.12 23.33
N PRO A 145 -0.37 14.29 24.25
CA PRO A 145 -0.43 14.64 25.66
C PRO A 145 0.98 14.93 26.18
N GLN A 146 1.17 16.10 26.78
CA GLN A 146 2.42 16.42 27.46
C GLN A 146 2.45 15.72 28.82
N PRO A 147 3.63 15.33 29.34
CA PRO A 147 3.74 14.55 30.59
C PRO A 147 3.12 15.22 31.86
N ASN A 148 2.74 16.47 31.76
CA ASN A 148 2.18 17.27 32.89
C ASN A 148 0.77 17.81 32.61
N GLU A 149 0.13 17.43 31.52
CA GLU A 149 -1.27 17.76 31.27
C GLU A 149 -2.14 16.72 31.96
N GLU A 150 -2.77 17.06 33.07
CA GLU A 150 -3.93 16.33 33.59
C GLU A 150 -4.93 16.18 32.44
N ALA A 151 -5.52 14.98 32.32
CA ALA A 151 -6.47 14.67 31.26
C ALA A 151 -7.54 15.77 31.20
N VAL A 152 -7.32 16.75 30.35
CA VAL A 152 -8.32 17.76 30.04
C VAL A 152 -9.40 17.00 29.29
N THR A 153 -10.50 16.75 29.98
CA THR A 153 -11.75 16.30 29.37
C THR A 153 -12.06 17.28 28.25
N ALA A 154 -11.68 16.94 27.03
CA ALA A 154 -12.06 17.68 25.85
C ALA A 154 -13.57 17.60 25.72
N ALA A 155 -14.26 18.59 26.29
CA ALA A 155 -15.63 18.87 25.92
C ALA A 155 -15.62 19.18 24.42
N ALA A 156 -16.09 18.20 23.65
CA ALA A 156 -16.25 18.32 22.21
C ALA A 156 -17.15 19.54 21.92
N THR A 157 -16.56 20.63 21.52
CA THR A 157 -17.30 21.68 20.80
C THR A 157 -17.59 21.12 19.39
N LYS A 158 -18.85 20.83 19.15
CA LYS A 158 -19.38 20.15 17.96
C LYS A 158 -19.20 20.90 16.63
N ASP A 159 -18.57 22.08 16.59
CA ASP A 159 -18.54 22.96 15.43
C ASP A 159 -17.16 23.54 15.08
N ALA A 160 -16.07 23.00 15.57
CA ALA A 160 -14.76 23.41 15.11
C ALA A 160 -14.36 22.60 13.86
N GLN A 161 -14.32 23.22 12.70
CA GLN A 161 -13.63 22.68 11.52
C GLN A 161 -12.19 22.33 11.91
N VAL A 162 -11.87 21.04 11.99
CA VAL A 162 -10.53 20.58 12.32
C VAL A 162 -9.60 20.95 11.18
N SER A 163 -8.72 21.93 11.42
CA SER A 163 -7.70 22.31 10.44
C SER A 163 -6.56 21.28 10.48
N THR A 164 -6.24 20.67 9.37
CA THR A 164 -5.08 19.77 9.22
C THR A 164 -3.73 20.50 9.37
N ALA A 165 -3.73 21.81 9.55
CA ALA A 165 -2.52 22.63 9.72
C ALA A 165 -1.82 22.41 11.09
N ASN A 166 -2.55 21.98 12.13
CA ASN A 166 -2.04 21.84 13.50
C ASN A 166 -1.72 20.38 13.88
N VAL A 167 -1.73 19.43 12.95
CA VAL A 167 -1.48 18.02 13.23
C VAL A 167 0.01 17.66 13.23
N VAL A 168 0.39 16.77 14.14
CA VAL A 168 1.76 16.25 14.23
C VAL A 168 2.02 15.26 13.10
N ARG A 169 3.08 15.49 12.33
CA ARG A 169 3.46 14.65 11.17
C ARG A 169 4.57 13.64 11.47
N SER A 170 5.04 13.55 12.71
CA SER A 170 5.91 12.48 13.19
C SER A 170 5.08 11.33 13.76
N HIS A 171 5.70 10.17 13.95
CA HIS A 171 5.04 9.08 14.68
C HIS A 171 5.16 9.31 16.20
N TYR A 172 4.22 8.73 16.94
CA TYR A 172 4.16 8.76 18.38
C TYR A 172 3.88 7.35 18.92
N ILE A 173 4.61 6.97 19.97
CA ILE A 173 4.47 5.67 20.60
C ILE A 173 3.86 5.86 21.97
N VAL A 174 2.73 5.22 22.22
CA VAL A 174 2.00 5.23 23.47
C VAL A 174 2.09 3.86 24.13
N VAL A 175 2.52 3.82 25.37
CA VAL A 175 2.40 2.64 26.22
C VAL A 175 1.28 2.89 27.22
N ASP A 176 0.24 2.10 27.15
CA ASP A 176 -0.87 2.18 28.10
C ASP A 176 -0.45 1.52 29.42
N GLU A 177 -0.42 2.27 30.51
CA GLU A 177 0.04 1.79 31.82
C GLU A 177 -0.90 0.72 32.43
N LYS A 178 -2.20 0.81 32.14
CA LYS A 178 -3.21 -0.09 32.71
C LYS A 178 -3.26 -1.44 32.01
N THR A 179 -3.20 -1.46 30.68
CA THR A 179 -3.32 -2.67 29.87
C THR A 179 -1.97 -3.22 29.41
N GLY A 180 -0.95 -2.36 29.35
CA GLY A 180 0.34 -2.67 28.76
C GLY A 180 0.34 -2.70 27.22
N LEU A 181 -0.72 -2.22 26.57
CA LEU A 181 -0.79 -2.12 25.11
C LEU A 181 0.19 -1.05 24.61
N VAL A 182 1.03 -1.41 23.65
CA VAL A 182 1.93 -0.48 22.95
C VAL A 182 1.30 -0.09 21.62
N SER A 183 1.01 1.20 21.41
CA SER A 183 0.40 1.70 20.18
C SER A 183 1.34 2.62 19.42
N VAL A 184 1.44 2.42 18.10
CA VAL A 184 2.17 3.30 17.17
C VAL A 184 1.17 4.11 16.39
N LEU A 185 1.23 5.43 16.55
CA LEU A 185 0.29 6.38 15.95
C LEU A 185 1.03 7.28 14.95
N GLY A 186 0.37 7.71 13.90
CA GLY A 186 0.92 8.63 12.91
C GLY A 186 2.08 8.05 12.09
N GLY A 187 3.02 8.93 11.72
CA GLY A 187 4.22 8.57 10.97
C GLY A 187 4.02 8.54 9.45
N LYS A 188 5.02 8.00 8.76
CA LYS A 188 5.05 7.87 7.30
C LYS A 188 5.53 6.51 6.88
N TRP A 189 5.03 6.02 5.76
CA TRP A 189 5.48 4.77 5.18
C TRP A 189 7.00 4.73 4.94
N THR A 190 7.58 5.84 4.53
CA THR A 190 9.03 5.95 4.26
C THR A 190 9.90 5.79 5.51
N THR A 191 9.34 5.94 6.72
CA THR A 191 10.06 5.81 8.00
C THR A 191 9.71 4.54 8.76
N TYR A 192 8.96 3.59 8.14
CA TYR A 192 8.42 2.39 8.80
C TYR A 192 9.45 1.56 9.57
N ARG A 193 10.66 1.39 9.03
CA ARG A 193 11.74 0.65 9.70
C ARG A 193 12.14 1.32 11.03
N ARG A 194 12.30 2.64 11.00
CA ARG A 194 12.65 3.43 12.19
C ARG A 194 11.51 3.41 13.21
N MET A 195 10.28 3.53 12.75
CA MET A 195 9.09 3.40 13.60
C MET A 195 9.05 2.05 14.30
N ALA A 196 9.32 0.97 13.58
CA ALA A 196 9.36 -0.39 14.15
C ALA A 196 10.47 -0.55 15.18
N GLU A 197 11.68 -0.02 14.91
CA GLU A 197 12.81 -0.02 15.86
C GLU A 197 12.43 0.68 17.16
N GLU A 198 11.98 1.92 17.09
CA GLU A 198 11.61 2.73 18.26
C GLU A 198 10.42 2.13 19.03
N THR A 199 9.47 1.50 18.33
CA THR A 199 8.36 0.82 18.98
C THR A 199 8.82 -0.38 19.80
N LEU A 200 9.73 -1.19 19.25
CA LEU A 200 10.28 -2.32 19.98
C LEU A 200 11.17 -1.87 21.15
N ASP A 201 11.92 -0.78 20.99
CA ASP A 201 12.70 -0.22 22.09
C ASP A 201 11.80 0.26 23.23
N ALA A 202 10.69 0.93 22.92
CA ALA A 202 9.68 1.35 23.90
C ALA A 202 9.00 0.16 24.59
N LEU A 203 8.64 -0.88 23.81
CA LEU A 203 8.06 -2.13 24.33
C LEU A 203 9.03 -2.82 25.31
N LEU A 204 10.30 -2.95 24.94
CA LEU A 204 11.32 -3.58 25.76
C LEU A 204 11.59 -2.77 27.04
N ALA A 205 11.53 -1.45 26.97
CA ALA A 205 11.67 -0.59 28.15
C ALA A 205 10.49 -0.75 29.12
N ALA A 206 9.26 -0.83 28.58
CA ALA A 206 8.03 -0.93 29.38
C ALA A 206 7.78 -2.33 29.96
N HIS A 207 8.24 -3.40 29.28
CA HIS A 207 7.92 -4.79 29.61
C HIS A 207 9.16 -5.67 29.86
N ARG A 208 10.16 -5.11 30.53
CA ARG A 208 11.43 -5.82 30.85
C ARG A 208 11.22 -7.12 31.65
N ASP A 209 10.16 -7.15 32.45
CA ASP A 209 9.73 -8.30 33.23
C ASP A 209 9.19 -9.47 32.39
N LYS A 210 8.62 -9.16 31.21
CA LYS A 210 7.96 -10.16 30.32
C LYS A 210 8.81 -10.51 29.12
N VAL A 211 9.56 -9.56 28.58
CA VAL A 211 10.37 -9.72 27.37
C VAL A 211 11.75 -9.16 27.60
N ALA A 212 12.77 -10.00 27.45
CA ALA A 212 14.15 -9.58 27.55
C ALA A 212 14.90 -9.94 26.27
N THR A 213 15.80 -9.05 25.85
CA THR A 213 16.76 -9.31 24.77
C THR A 213 18.10 -8.68 25.13
N THR A 214 19.17 -9.36 24.75
CA THR A 214 20.54 -8.85 24.82
C THR A 214 21.03 -8.33 23.46
N ARG A 215 20.19 -8.46 22.42
CA ARG A 215 20.54 -8.07 21.05
C ARG A 215 20.01 -6.70 20.72
N SER A 216 20.87 -5.85 20.18
CA SER A 216 20.48 -4.59 19.56
C SER A 216 19.74 -4.80 18.22
N CYS A 217 18.99 -3.79 17.77
CA CYS A 217 18.34 -3.82 16.48
C CYS A 217 19.35 -3.95 15.34
N ARG A 218 19.09 -4.85 14.38
CA ARG A 218 19.92 -5.10 13.21
C ARG A 218 19.24 -4.73 11.90
N THR A 219 18.00 -4.26 11.95
CA THR A 219 17.20 -4.02 10.73
C THR A 219 17.78 -2.93 9.83
N LYS A 220 18.65 -2.07 10.36
CA LYS A 220 19.35 -1.04 9.57
C LYS A 220 20.28 -1.63 8.50
N SER A 221 20.87 -2.79 8.78
CA SER A 221 21.80 -3.50 7.90
C SER A 221 21.27 -4.84 7.41
N LEU A 222 20.04 -5.19 7.75
CA LEU A 222 19.41 -6.42 7.29
C LEU A 222 19.07 -6.31 5.80
N LEU A 223 19.61 -7.22 5.01
CA LEU A 223 19.23 -7.34 3.60
C LEU A 223 17.85 -7.95 3.48
N ILE A 224 17.01 -7.37 2.64
CA ILE A 224 15.68 -7.89 2.34
C ILE A 224 15.79 -9.04 1.33
N GLN A 225 14.77 -9.89 1.29
CA GLN A 225 14.69 -10.96 0.29
C GLN A 225 14.78 -10.40 -1.12
N GLY A 226 15.52 -11.10 -1.98
CA GLY A 226 15.78 -10.64 -3.34
C GLY A 226 17.00 -9.71 -3.49
N ALA A 227 17.49 -9.13 -2.39
CA ALA A 227 18.68 -8.28 -2.45
C ALA A 227 20.00 -9.06 -2.58
N VAL A 228 19.96 -10.38 -2.35
CA VAL A 228 21.14 -11.27 -2.38
C VAL A 228 20.81 -12.48 -3.24
N ASP A 229 21.77 -12.95 -4.00
CA ASP A 229 21.66 -14.22 -4.69
C ASP A 229 21.43 -15.36 -3.67
N PRO A 230 20.54 -16.34 -3.94
CA PRO A 230 20.30 -17.48 -3.07
C PRO A 230 21.55 -18.29 -2.73
N SER A 231 22.58 -18.25 -3.55
CA SER A 231 23.92 -18.83 -3.28
C SER A 231 24.68 -18.11 -2.17
N GLY A 232 24.17 -16.97 -1.68
CA GLY A 232 24.82 -16.12 -0.69
C GLY A 232 25.86 -15.17 -1.26
N ALA A 233 26.06 -15.16 -2.58
CA ALA A 233 26.92 -14.19 -3.23
C ALA A 233 26.32 -12.79 -3.08
N LEU A 234 27.02 -11.91 -2.38
CA LEU A 234 26.70 -10.49 -2.35
C LEU A 234 27.05 -9.89 -3.72
N PRO A 235 26.21 -9.03 -4.30
CA PRO A 235 26.64 -8.22 -5.43
C PRO A 235 27.90 -7.43 -4.99
N PRO A 236 28.87 -7.24 -5.87
CA PRO A 236 30.03 -6.41 -5.56
C PRO A 236 29.55 -5.07 -5.00
N LYS A 237 30.20 -4.56 -3.94
CA LYS A 237 29.82 -3.31 -3.27
C LYS A 237 29.72 -2.11 -4.22
N GLU A 238 30.35 -2.21 -5.37
CA GLU A 238 30.41 -1.20 -6.42
C GLU A 238 29.31 -1.34 -7.48
N CYS A 239 28.53 -2.43 -7.43
CA CYS A 239 27.43 -2.73 -8.36
C CYS A 239 26.10 -2.56 -7.68
N ILE A 240 25.69 -1.35 -7.41
CA ILE A 240 24.29 -1.02 -7.13
C ILE A 240 23.85 -0.02 -8.22
N PRO A 241 22.95 -0.43 -9.13
CA PRO A 241 22.29 -1.73 -9.22
C PRO A 241 23.01 -2.69 -10.19
N ALA A 242 23.24 -3.91 -9.76
CA ALA A 242 23.53 -5.05 -10.64
C ALA A 242 22.34 -5.37 -11.58
N SER A 243 21.35 -4.49 -11.69
CA SER A 243 20.12 -4.70 -12.48
C SER A 243 20.46 -5.05 -13.92
N GLY A 244 21.23 -4.26 -14.63
CA GLY A 244 21.48 -4.49 -16.06
C GLY A 244 22.13 -5.84 -16.39
N MET A 245 22.96 -6.40 -15.52
CA MET A 245 23.55 -7.73 -15.72
C MET A 245 22.56 -8.84 -15.46
N LEU A 246 21.80 -8.75 -14.36
CA LEU A 246 20.81 -9.77 -13.98
C LEU A 246 19.67 -9.85 -15.01
N GLU A 247 19.25 -8.73 -15.57
CA GLU A 247 18.23 -8.67 -16.64
C GLU A 247 18.67 -9.43 -17.88
N VAL A 248 19.92 -9.18 -18.34
CA VAL A 248 20.51 -9.86 -19.52
C VAL A 248 20.69 -11.35 -19.26
N GLU A 249 21.16 -11.73 -18.06
CA GLU A 249 21.29 -13.13 -17.67
C GLU A 249 19.92 -13.83 -17.66
N LEU A 250 18.93 -13.17 -17.05
CA LEU A 250 17.58 -13.72 -16.91
C LEU A 250 16.92 -13.96 -18.29
N GLU A 251 17.04 -12.99 -19.21
CA GLU A 251 16.55 -13.12 -20.60
C GLU A 251 17.27 -14.25 -21.33
N LYS A 252 18.59 -14.34 -21.23
CA LYS A 252 19.39 -15.39 -21.85
C LYS A 252 19.04 -16.80 -21.32
N GLU A 253 18.82 -16.93 -20.02
CA GLU A 253 18.45 -18.20 -19.36
C GLU A 253 17.00 -18.60 -19.65
N ASN A 254 16.15 -17.66 -20.07
CA ASN A 254 14.71 -17.82 -20.23
C ASN A 254 14.22 -17.20 -21.55
N PRO A 255 14.39 -17.91 -22.71
CA PRO A 255 14.07 -17.37 -24.03
C PRO A 255 12.59 -16.98 -24.24
N PHE A 256 11.70 -17.29 -23.32
CA PHE A 256 10.30 -16.86 -23.35
C PHE A 256 10.11 -15.41 -22.84
N LEU A 257 11.12 -14.83 -22.20
CA LEU A 257 11.06 -13.46 -21.71
C LEU A 257 11.44 -12.46 -22.80
N SER A 258 10.73 -11.34 -22.86
CA SER A 258 11.25 -10.13 -23.47
C SER A 258 12.15 -9.39 -22.49
N PHE A 259 13.00 -8.47 -23.00
CA PHE A 259 13.84 -7.65 -22.14
C PHE A 259 13.04 -6.79 -21.15
N SER A 260 11.87 -6.26 -21.55
CA SER A 260 10.96 -5.50 -20.67
C SER A 260 10.42 -6.36 -19.53
N GLN A 261 10.12 -7.64 -19.80
CA GLN A 261 9.68 -8.58 -18.76
C GLN A 261 10.83 -8.96 -17.82
N ALA A 262 12.01 -9.25 -18.36
CA ALA A 262 13.20 -9.52 -17.53
C ALA A 262 13.52 -8.34 -16.59
N ARG A 263 13.47 -7.13 -17.12
CA ARG A 263 13.66 -5.91 -16.35
C ARG A 263 12.60 -5.73 -15.27
N HIS A 264 11.32 -5.89 -15.62
CA HIS A 264 10.22 -5.83 -14.64
C HIS A 264 10.41 -6.84 -13.50
N LEU A 265 10.76 -8.09 -13.82
CA LEU A 265 10.98 -9.12 -12.81
C LEU A 265 12.15 -8.77 -11.89
N VAL A 266 13.26 -8.27 -12.44
CA VAL A 266 14.41 -7.85 -11.63
C VAL A 266 14.09 -6.65 -10.74
N GLU A 267 13.41 -5.64 -11.27
CA GLU A 267 12.99 -4.46 -10.50
C GLU A 267 11.99 -4.81 -9.38
N SER A 268 11.15 -5.83 -9.60
CA SER A 268 10.11 -6.23 -8.64
C SER A 268 10.59 -7.26 -7.61
N TYR A 269 11.42 -8.21 -8.01
CA TYR A 269 11.80 -9.39 -7.22
C TYR A 269 13.30 -9.50 -6.94
N GLY A 270 14.14 -8.71 -7.60
CA GLY A 270 15.59 -8.85 -7.52
C GLY A 270 16.04 -10.25 -7.93
N PHE A 271 16.91 -10.90 -7.17
CA PHE A 271 17.37 -12.28 -7.42
C PHE A 271 16.24 -13.33 -7.36
N LEU A 272 15.12 -13.04 -6.67
CA LEU A 272 13.96 -13.93 -6.64
C LEU A 272 13.21 -13.98 -7.99
N ALA A 273 13.54 -13.11 -8.95
CA ALA A 273 13.06 -13.19 -10.34
C ALA A 273 13.30 -14.58 -10.95
N ARG A 274 14.42 -15.24 -10.59
CA ARG A 274 14.71 -16.63 -11.01
C ARG A 274 13.66 -17.63 -10.51
N SER A 275 13.08 -17.41 -9.33
CA SER A 275 12.00 -18.25 -8.79
C SER A 275 10.70 -18.10 -9.58
N VAL A 276 10.39 -16.88 -10.05
CA VAL A 276 9.25 -16.65 -10.95
C VAL A 276 9.48 -17.37 -12.30
N CYS A 277 10.68 -17.25 -12.86
CA CYS A 277 11.04 -17.96 -14.08
C CYS A 277 11.01 -19.49 -13.94
N GLN A 278 11.38 -20.01 -12.78
CA GLN A 278 11.30 -21.43 -12.51
C GLN A 278 9.84 -21.94 -12.54
N ILE A 279 8.91 -21.17 -11.97
CA ILE A 279 7.46 -21.46 -12.07
C ILE A 279 7.02 -21.50 -13.55
N ALA A 280 7.47 -20.54 -14.37
CA ALA A 280 7.13 -20.48 -15.79
C ALA A 280 7.71 -21.67 -16.58
N LYS A 281 8.87 -22.21 -16.18
CA LYS A 281 9.45 -23.43 -16.76
C LYS A 281 8.67 -24.68 -16.37
N GLU A 282 8.22 -24.78 -15.13
CA GLU A 282 7.41 -25.91 -14.63
C GLU A 282 5.99 -25.89 -15.19
N ARG A 283 5.45 -24.70 -15.44
CA ARG A 283 4.12 -24.44 -15.98
C ARG A 283 4.23 -23.57 -17.24
N PRO A 284 4.50 -24.15 -18.42
CA PRO A 284 4.71 -23.38 -19.66
C PRO A 284 3.53 -22.49 -20.08
N ASP A 285 2.30 -22.83 -19.66
CA ASP A 285 1.11 -22.01 -19.83
C ASP A 285 1.21 -20.66 -19.07
N LEU A 286 2.01 -20.62 -18.01
CA LEU A 286 2.24 -19.43 -17.20
C LEU A 286 3.45 -18.58 -17.65
N SER A 287 4.22 -19.03 -18.65
CA SER A 287 5.29 -18.24 -19.27
C SER A 287 4.77 -17.11 -20.17
N GLN A 288 3.47 -17.09 -20.43
CA GLN A 288 2.83 -16.08 -21.25
C GLN A 288 2.62 -14.76 -20.47
N PRO A 289 2.61 -13.61 -21.17
CA PRO A 289 2.24 -12.36 -20.54
C PRO A 289 0.81 -12.42 -19.99
N LEU A 290 0.58 -11.79 -18.84
CA LEU A 290 -0.77 -11.65 -18.27
C LEU A 290 -1.61 -10.66 -19.10
N ILE A 291 -0.95 -9.65 -19.67
CA ILE A 291 -1.55 -8.61 -20.52
C ILE A 291 -0.78 -8.58 -21.84
N SER A 292 -1.49 -8.54 -22.97
CA SER A 292 -0.87 -8.49 -24.30
C SER A 292 -0.26 -7.13 -24.67
N ASP A 293 -0.16 -6.19 -23.73
CA ASP A 293 0.35 -4.83 -23.89
C ASP A 293 1.75 -4.75 -23.26
N GLU A 294 2.77 -4.45 -24.08
CA GLU A 294 4.17 -4.38 -23.65
C GLU A 294 4.44 -3.32 -22.57
N ALA A 295 3.55 -2.33 -22.43
CA ALA A 295 3.62 -1.35 -21.36
C ALA A 295 3.34 -1.97 -19.96
N PHE A 296 2.79 -3.19 -19.93
CA PHE A 296 2.44 -3.93 -18.72
C PHE A 296 3.12 -5.31 -18.75
N PRO A 297 4.43 -5.40 -18.46
CA PRO A 297 5.25 -6.59 -18.70
C PRO A 297 5.06 -7.71 -17.66
N PHE A 298 3.86 -7.85 -17.12
CA PHE A 298 3.53 -8.87 -16.12
C PHE A 298 3.41 -10.26 -16.75
N LEU A 299 3.97 -11.27 -16.06
CA LEU A 299 3.83 -12.68 -16.41
C LEU A 299 2.70 -13.35 -15.61
N LYS A 300 2.05 -14.33 -16.22
CA LYS A 300 1.09 -15.19 -15.49
C LYS A 300 1.74 -15.95 -14.32
N ALA A 301 3.02 -16.29 -14.42
CA ALA A 301 3.78 -16.95 -13.37
C ALA A 301 3.88 -16.14 -12.08
N GLU A 302 3.82 -14.80 -12.17
CA GLU A 302 3.81 -13.93 -10.98
C GLU A 302 2.57 -14.13 -10.10
N VAL A 303 1.42 -14.49 -10.71
CA VAL A 303 0.20 -14.83 -9.97
C VAL A 303 0.47 -16.02 -9.05
N LEU A 304 1.06 -17.08 -9.61
CA LEU A 304 1.34 -18.31 -8.87
C LEU A 304 2.45 -18.09 -7.82
N TYR A 305 3.44 -17.26 -8.15
CA TYR A 305 4.47 -16.83 -7.20
C TYR A 305 3.84 -16.12 -5.99
N GLY A 306 2.93 -15.15 -6.23
CA GLY A 306 2.20 -14.45 -5.19
C GLY A 306 1.41 -15.37 -4.26
N VAL A 307 0.80 -16.44 -4.81
CA VAL A 307 0.08 -17.44 -4.01
C VAL A 307 1.03 -18.27 -3.15
N ARG A 308 2.12 -18.77 -3.73
CA ARG A 308 3.03 -19.73 -3.07
C ARG A 308 3.97 -19.07 -2.07
N TYR A 309 4.49 -17.89 -2.39
CA TYR A 309 5.57 -17.26 -1.62
C TYR A 309 5.20 -15.95 -0.94
N GLU A 310 4.09 -15.31 -1.34
CA GLU A 310 3.68 -14.00 -0.84
C GLU A 310 2.28 -14.00 -0.19
N MET A 311 1.74 -15.18 0.10
CA MET A 311 0.47 -15.37 0.81
C MET A 311 -0.74 -14.69 0.15
N ALA A 312 -0.78 -14.55 -1.18
CA ALA A 312 -1.95 -14.06 -1.87
C ALA A 312 -3.11 -15.07 -1.72
N ARG A 313 -4.29 -14.61 -1.28
CA ARG A 313 -5.49 -15.43 -1.04
C ARG A 313 -6.72 -14.91 -1.76
N SER A 314 -6.64 -13.73 -2.34
CA SER A 314 -7.69 -13.14 -3.17
C SER A 314 -7.11 -12.61 -4.48
N VAL A 315 -7.98 -12.49 -5.49
CA VAL A 315 -7.61 -11.89 -6.78
C VAL A 315 -7.13 -10.44 -6.59
N SER A 316 -7.74 -9.71 -5.65
CA SER A 316 -7.32 -8.35 -5.28
C SER A 316 -5.93 -8.30 -4.64
N ASP A 317 -5.49 -9.37 -3.93
CA ASP A 317 -4.13 -9.42 -3.41
C ASP A 317 -3.11 -9.39 -4.55
N VAL A 318 -3.38 -10.14 -5.62
CA VAL A 318 -2.50 -10.17 -6.79
C VAL A 318 -2.56 -8.85 -7.55
N LEU A 319 -3.75 -8.45 -8.01
CA LEU A 319 -3.91 -7.30 -8.92
C LEU A 319 -3.57 -5.96 -8.28
N ALA A 320 -3.85 -5.78 -6.98
CA ALA A 320 -3.62 -4.51 -6.30
C ALA A 320 -2.39 -4.53 -5.39
N ARG A 321 -2.20 -5.57 -4.58
CA ARG A 321 -1.20 -5.56 -3.49
C ARG A 321 0.15 -6.14 -3.88
N ARG A 322 0.23 -7.04 -4.89
CA ARG A 322 1.49 -7.63 -5.39
C ARG A 322 1.94 -6.98 -6.69
N MET A 323 1.16 -7.09 -7.75
CA MET A 323 1.47 -6.48 -9.05
C MET A 323 1.25 -4.97 -9.07
N ARG A 324 0.37 -4.45 -8.23
CA ARG A 324 -0.05 -3.02 -8.21
C ARG A 324 -0.70 -2.54 -9.50
N LEU A 325 -1.12 -3.45 -10.37
CA LEU A 325 -1.75 -3.14 -11.64
C LEU A 325 -3.01 -2.27 -11.47
N ALA A 326 -3.82 -2.55 -10.44
CA ALA A 326 -5.01 -1.74 -10.13
C ALA A 326 -4.70 -0.27 -9.85
N PHE A 327 -3.54 0.00 -9.24
CA PHE A 327 -3.08 1.37 -9.01
C PHE A 327 -2.61 2.06 -10.28
N VAL A 328 -2.04 1.32 -11.23
CA VAL A 328 -1.46 1.88 -12.47
C VAL A 328 -2.53 2.05 -13.54
N ASP A 329 -3.38 1.04 -13.73
CA ASP A 329 -4.46 1.03 -14.72
C ASP A 329 -5.56 0.06 -14.28
N VAL A 330 -6.65 0.62 -13.75
CA VAL A 330 -7.75 -0.19 -13.22
C VAL A 330 -8.48 -0.98 -14.31
N ALA A 331 -8.61 -0.45 -15.53
CA ALA A 331 -9.28 -1.16 -16.62
C ALA A 331 -8.49 -2.39 -17.05
N LYS A 332 -7.15 -2.31 -17.09
CA LYS A 332 -6.27 -3.46 -17.33
C LYS A 332 -6.37 -4.49 -16.19
N ALA A 333 -6.46 -4.04 -14.94
CA ALA A 333 -6.65 -4.93 -13.80
C ALA A 333 -7.99 -5.67 -13.86
N GLU A 334 -9.07 -4.99 -14.19
CA GLU A 334 -10.40 -5.58 -14.35
C GLU A 334 -10.39 -6.67 -15.45
N ALA A 335 -9.72 -6.41 -16.58
CA ALA A 335 -9.60 -7.38 -17.67
C ALA A 335 -8.82 -8.64 -17.29
N CYS A 336 -8.00 -8.61 -16.23
CA CYS A 336 -7.22 -9.75 -15.75
C CYS A 336 -7.93 -10.59 -14.68
N ILE A 337 -9.10 -10.18 -14.19
CA ILE A 337 -9.79 -10.87 -13.08
C ILE A 337 -9.96 -12.37 -13.37
N ASP A 338 -10.48 -12.71 -14.54
CA ASP A 338 -10.79 -14.10 -14.89
C ASP A 338 -9.55 -14.99 -14.93
N GLU A 339 -8.49 -14.51 -15.56
CA GLU A 339 -7.26 -15.30 -15.69
C GLU A 339 -6.53 -15.42 -14.33
N VAL A 340 -6.47 -14.37 -13.55
CA VAL A 340 -5.88 -14.43 -12.20
C VAL A 340 -6.70 -15.36 -11.32
N ALA A 341 -8.03 -15.27 -11.35
CA ALA A 341 -8.91 -16.15 -10.59
C ALA A 341 -8.75 -17.63 -11.00
N ARG A 342 -8.62 -17.91 -12.31
CA ARG A 342 -8.36 -19.27 -12.82
C ARG A 342 -7.07 -19.84 -12.25
N ILE A 343 -5.94 -19.11 -12.37
CA ILE A 343 -4.64 -19.58 -11.89
C ILE A 343 -4.66 -19.79 -10.35
N MET A 344 -5.23 -18.85 -9.62
CA MET A 344 -5.37 -18.96 -8.16
C MET A 344 -6.29 -20.12 -7.77
N GLY A 345 -7.42 -20.27 -8.48
CA GLY A 345 -8.41 -21.31 -8.21
C GLY A 345 -7.85 -22.71 -8.39
N GLU A 346 -7.04 -22.93 -9.43
CA GLU A 346 -6.33 -24.20 -9.65
C GLU A 346 -5.36 -24.50 -8.49
N GLU A 347 -4.53 -23.57 -8.10
CA GLU A 347 -3.54 -23.76 -7.02
C GLU A 347 -4.18 -23.94 -5.65
N LEU A 348 -5.18 -23.11 -5.34
CA LEU A 348 -5.87 -23.08 -4.04
C LEU A 348 -7.06 -24.06 -3.99
N LYS A 349 -7.31 -24.79 -5.07
CA LYS A 349 -8.39 -25.77 -5.19
C LYS A 349 -9.76 -25.18 -4.86
N TRP A 350 -10.06 -24.02 -5.43
CA TRP A 350 -11.35 -23.39 -5.24
C TRP A 350 -12.47 -24.17 -5.95
N SER A 351 -13.60 -24.31 -5.28
CA SER A 351 -14.83 -24.76 -5.97
C SER A 351 -15.31 -23.68 -6.96
N SER A 352 -16.10 -24.08 -7.95
CA SER A 352 -16.67 -23.14 -8.92
C SER A 352 -17.42 -21.99 -8.25
N ALA A 353 -18.18 -22.27 -7.19
CA ALA A 353 -18.88 -21.25 -6.42
C ALA A 353 -17.92 -20.27 -5.71
N LYS A 354 -16.81 -20.78 -5.12
CA LYS A 354 -15.79 -19.94 -4.50
C LYS A 354 -15.06 -19.10 -5.55
N LEU A 355 -14.77 -19.66 -6.72
CA LEU A 355 -14.11 -18.96 -7.81
C LEU A 355 -14.94 -17.76 -8.28
N GLU A 356 -16.25 -17.95 -8.56
CA GLU A 356 -17.13 -16.85 -8.96
C GLU A 356 -17.24 -15.79 -7.86
N LYS A 357 -17.40 -16.20 -6.61
CA LYS A 357 -17.41 -15.26 -5.46
C LYS A 357 -16.12 -14.42 -5.40
N LYS A 358 -14.95 -15.05 -5.62
CA LYS A 358 -13.65 -14.34 -5.60
C LYS A 358 -13.50 -13.37 -6.77
N LYS A 359 -14.08 -13.64 -7.92
CA LYS A 359 -14.16 -12.69 -9.05
C LYS A 359 -15.06 -11.50 -8.70
N GLU A 360 -16.23 -11.74 -8.13
CA GLU A 360 -17.16 -10.68 -7.71
C GLU A 360 -16.54 -9.78 -6.64
N GLU A 361 -15.87 -10.37 -5.62
CA GLU A 361 -15.15 -9.64 -4.59
C GLU A 361 -14.05 -8.74 -5.22
N ALA A 362 -13.31 -9.26 -6.20
CA ALA A 362 -12.28 -8.50 -6.89
C ALA A 362 -12.87 -7.35 -7.72
N ALA A 363 -13.93 -7.61 -8.48
CA ALA A 363 -14.60 -6.58 -9.26
C ALA A 363 -15.17 -5.46 -8.37
N ALA A 364 -15.76 -5.81 -7.23
CA ALA A 364 -16.24 -4.84 -6.25
C ALA A 364 -15.08 -4.01 -5.66
N PHE A 365 -13.96 -4.66 -5.32
CA PHE A 365 -12.79 -3.97 -4.80
C PHE A 365 -12.16 -3.03 -5.85
N LEU A 366 -12.04 -3.45 -7.11
CA LEU A 366 -11.46 -2.62 -8.17
C LEU A 366 -12.28 -1.37 -8.47
N LYS A 367 -13.58 -1.36 -8.18
CA LYS A 367 -14.40 -0.14 -8.28
C LYS A 367 -13.90 0.99 -7.38
N THR A 368 -13.21 0.67 -6.27
CA THR A 368 -12.62 1.69 -5.38
C THR A 368 -11.47 2.46 -6.02
N PHE A 369 -10.95 1.97 -7.17
CA PHE A 369 -9.94 2.66 -7.99
C PHE A 369 -10.56 3.54 -9.09
N ARG A 370 -11.86 3.77 -9.02
CA ARG A 370 -12.61 4.72 -9.84
C ARG A 370 -13.26 5.77 -8.94
N CYS A 371 -13.55 6.95 -9.47
CA CYS A 371 -14.31 7.94 -8.71
C CYS A 371 -15.78 7.53 -8.58
N LEU A 372 -16.40 7.92 -7.48
CA LEU A 372 -17.86 7.88 -7.35
C LEU A 372 -18.48 8.88 -8.31
N PRO A 373 -19.60 8.54 -8.97
CA PRO A 373 -20.34 9.50 -9.77
C PRO A 373 -20.77 10.70 -8.92
N ALA A 374 -20.92 11.86 -9.53
CA ALA A 374 -21.44 13.03 -8.85
C ALA A 374 -22.85 12.74 -8.28
N SER A 375 -23.13 13.28 -7.10
CA SER A 375 -24.35 13.01 -6.33
C SER A 375 -25.70 13.34 -7.03
N SER A 376 -25.67 13.90 -8.23
CA SER A 376 -26.83 14.19 -9.07
C SER A 376 -27.30 13.04 -9.97
N GLU A 377 -26.57 11.92 -10.04
CA GLU A 377 -26.96 10.76 -10.86
C GLU A 377 -27.54 9.60 -10.07
N VAL A 378 -27.73 9.76 -8.75
CA VAL A 378 -28.45 8.80 -7.89
C VAL A 378 -29.84 9.36 -7.64
N ALA A 379 -30.71 9.29 -8.64
CA ALA A 379 -32.15 9.55 -8.51
C ALA A 379 -32.94 8.36 -9.09
#